data_f05c38550b7eedf624b2e60fb47bbc76
#
_entry.id   f05c38550b7eedf624b2e60fb47bbc76
#
_cell.length_a   1.000
_cell.length_b   1.000
_cell.length_c   1.000
_cell.angle_alpha   90.00
_cell.angle_beta   90.00
_cell.angle_gamma   90.00
#
_symmetry.space_group_name_H-M   'P 1'
#
loop_
_entity.id
_entity.type
_entity.pdbx_description
1 polymer ?
#
loop_
_entity_poly.entity_id
_entity_poly.type
_entity_poly.pdbx_seq_one_letter_code
_entity_poly.pdbx_strand_id
1 'polypeptide(L)'
;MHGIDNTKKANIIISAEDGKNREDGFKLDTEYINNLPDTPEEEKNRTTAEEIFDWLDVFATAIITVVIVFSLICRIATVQGESMQNTLFTGDKVIISNLGYTPEQGDIVVVSRNANNSLDAVAASNEPIIKRVIAVGGQTVNIDFERGVVSVDGVELEEPYTKTLTTSKYDVEFPIYVPEGYIFVLGDNRNDSMDSRDSRIGDGGLVDTRYVLGHAVFRIFPFDSIGSLLK
;
A
#
# COMPACT_ATOMS: atom_id res chain seq x y z
N MET A 1 -30.44 -0.90 -24.33
CA MET A 1 -31.74 -1.04 -25.02
C MET A 1 -32.70 -0.09 -24.35
N HIS A 2 -33.19 0.93 -25.08
CA HIS A 2 -34.04 1.96 -24.51
C HIS A 2 -35.47 1.42 -24.42
N GLY A 3 -35.93 1.21 -23.18
CA GLY A 3 -37.36 0.94 -22.95
C GLY A 3 -38.21 2.16 -23.35
N ILE A 4 -39.14 1.96 -24.25
CA ILE A 4 -40.12 2.99 -24.59
C ILE A 4 -41.07 3.09 -23.40
N ASP A 5 -41.01 4.24 -22.73
CA ASP A 5 -41.82 4.56 -21.57
C ASP A 5 -43.30 4.32 -21.85
N ASN A 6 -43.97 3.54 -21.02
CA ASN A 6 -45.39 3.22 -21.11
C ASN A 6 -46.28 4.47 -21.14
N THR A 7 -45.81 5.60 -20.62
CA THR A 7 -46.47 6.92 -20.74
C THR A 7 -46.55 7.41 -22.19
N LYS A 8 -45.52 7.09 -23.02
CA LYS A 8 -45.58 7.44 -24.46
C LYS A 8 -46.57 6.59 -25.24
N LYS A 9 -46.71 5.31 -24.87
CA LYS A 9 -47.69 4.40 -25.49
C LYS A 9 -49.13 4.84 -25.17
N ALA A 10 -49.42 5.23 -23.93
CA ALA A 10 -50.72 5.78 -23.51
C ALA A 10 -51.02 7.12 -24.20
N ASN A 11 -50.08 8.00 -24.35
CA ASN A 11 -50.26 9.30 -25.03
C ASN A 11 -50.46 9.15 -26.52
N ILE A 12 -49.91 8.14 -27.16
CA ILE A 12 -50.16 7.85 -28.58
C ILE A 12 -51.59 7.32 -28.78
N ILE A 13 -52.10 6.50 -27.86
CA ILE A 13 -53.48 5.95 -27.93
C ILE A 13 -54.52 7.06 -27.70
N ILE A 14 -54.28 7.94 -26.72
CA ILE A 14 -55.17 9.08 -26.42
C ILE A 14 -55.19 10.08 -27.58
N SER A 15 -54.04 10.31 -28.23
CA SER A 15 -53.93 11.18 -29.40
C SER A 15 -54.67 10.60 -30.64
N ALA A 16 -54.83 9.28 -30.72
CA ALA A 16 -55.51 8.61 -31.80
C ALA A 16 -57.07 8.66 -31.64
N GLU A 17 -57.58 8.70 -30.39
CA GLU A 17 -59.03 8.82 -30.16
C GLU A 17 -59.57 10.25 -30.37
N ASP A 18 -58.77 11.28 -30.06
CA ASP A 18 -59.15 12.68 -30.28
C ASP A 18 -59.02 13.13 -31.74
N GLY A 19 -58.42 12.32 -32.60
CA GLY A 19 -58.13 12.65 -34.02
C GLY A 19 -59.27 12.44 -34.98
N LYS A 20 -60.52 12.20 -34.53
CA LYS A 20 -61.68 11.89 -35.40
C LYS A 20 -62.22 13.06 -36.21
N ASN A 21 -61.59 14.24 -36.15
CA ASN A 21 -62.03 15.44 -36.86
C ASN A 21 -60.90 16.30 -37.44
N ARG A 22 -59.87 15.67 -38.05
CA ARG A 22 -58.93 16.37 -38.95
C ARG A 22 -58.67 15.56 -40.20
N GLU A 23 -59.21 16.07 -41.29
CA GLU A 23 -58.93 15.65 -42.67
C GLU A 23 -57.52 16.05 -43.04
N ASP A 24 -56.49 15.35 -42.59
CA ASP A 24 -55.19 15.35 -43.18
C ASP A 24 -54.57 13.97 -42.93
N GLY A 25 -54.41 13.26 -44.00
CA GLY A 25 -54.11 11.84 -44.22
C GLY A 25 -52.91 11.19 -43.52
N PHE A 26 -52.83 11.23 -42.23
CA PHE A 26 -51.95 10.34 -41.50
C PHE A 26 -52.69 9.05 -41.11
N LYS A 27 -52.70 8.08 -42.00
CA LYS A 27 -53.11 6.72 -41.64
C LYS A 27 -52.06 6.11 -40.76
N LEU A 28 -52.35 6.07 -39.47
CA LEU A 28 -51.60 5.19 -38.58
C LEU A 28 -51.78 3.75 -39.08
N ASP A 29 -50.68 3.14 -39.46
CA ASP A 29 -50.69 1.76 -39.90
C ASP A 29 -51.00 0.87 -38.67
N THR A 30 -52.26 0.45 -38.58
CA THR A 30 -52.76 -0.40 -37.49
C THR A 30 -52.03 -1.75 -37.47
N GLU A 31 -51.45 -2.16 -38.58
CA GLU A 31 -50.67 -3.38 -38.68
C GLU A 31 -49.28 -3.22 -37.95
N TYR A 32 -48.74 -2.00 -37.93
CA TYR A 32 -47.53 -1.71 -37.18
C TYR A 32 -47.74 -1.73 -35.66
N ILE A 33 -48.89 -1.26 -35.19
CA ILE A 33 -49.25 -1.25 -33.75
C ILE A 33 -49.54 -2.67 -33.25
N ASN A 34 -50.14 -3.51 -34.06
CA ASN A 34 -50.46 -4.90 -33.71
C ASN A 34 -49.23 -5.84 -33.76
N ASN A 35 -48.17 -5.43 -34.47
CA ASN A 35 -46.91 -6.17 -34.55
C ASN A 35 -45.83 -5.64 -33.59
N LEU A 36 -46.15 -4.66 -32.76
CA LEU A 36 -45.27 -4.33 -31.65
C LEU A 36 -45.30 -5.52 -30.68
N PRO A 37 -44.14 -6.13 -30.38
CA PRO A 37 -44.12 -7.20 -29.43
C PRO A 37 -44.70 -6.71 -28.11
N ASP A 38 -45.71 -7.42 -27.64
CA ASP A 38 -46.19 -7.28 -26.28
C ASP A 38 -45.00 -7.60 -25.37
N THR A 39 -44.37 -6.57 -24.87
CA THR A 39 -43.49 -6.73 -23.74
C THR A 39 -44.16 -6.19 -22.48
N PRO A 40 -44.82 -7.02 -21.73
CA PRO A 40 -44.46 -7.05 -20.35
C PRO A 40 -43.16 -7.82 -20.32
N GLU A 41 -42.07 -7.21 -19.87
CA GLU A 41 -41.01 -8.01 -19.26
C GLU A 41 -41.72 -8.92 -18.27
N GLU A 42 -41.75 -10.23 -18.58
CA GLU A 42 -42.11 -11.21 -17.58
C GLU A 42 -41.21 -10.87 -16.39
N GLU A 43 -41.77 -10.32 -15.32
CA GLU A 43 -41.19 -10.43 -13.99
C GLU A 43 -41.00 -11.93 -13.79
N LYS A 44 -39.85 -12.42 -14.24
CA LYS A 44 -39.44 -13.79 -14.02
C LYS A 44 -39.50 -13.94 -12.51
N ASN A 45 -40.49 -14.67 -12.03
CA ASN A 45 -40.58 -15.02 -10.63
C ASN A 45 -39.28 -15.73 -10.26
N ARG A 46 -38.28 -14.95 -9.82
CA ARG A 46 -37.01 -15.47 -9.36
C ARG A 46 -37.31 -16.35 -8.17
N THR A 47 -36.79 -17.55 -8.21
CA THR A 47 -36.90 -18.42 -7.05
C THR A 47 -35.97 -17.85 -5.96
N THR A 48 -36.36 -18.02 -4.70
CA THR A 48 -35.54 -17.60 -3.54
C THR A 48 -34.11 -18.16 -3.65
N ALA A 49 -33.92 -19.30 -4.29
CA ALA A 49 -32.62 -19.88 -4.55
C ALA A 49 -31.78 -19.04 -5.54
N GLU A 50 -32.39 -18.57 -6.64
CA GLU A 50 -31.71 -17.68 -7.63
C GLU A 50 -31.29 -16.38 -6.98
N GLU A 51 -32.11 -15.77 -6.13
CA GLU A 51 -31.76 -14.57 -5.39
C GLU A 51 -30.59 -14.79 -4.43
N ILE A 52 -30.56 -15.92 -3.73
CA ILE A 52 -29.45 -16.29 -2.85
C ILE A 52 -28.16 -16.47 -3.65
N PHE A 53 -28.20 -17.09 -4.83
CA PHE A 53 -27.04 -17.25 -5.69
C PHE A 53 -26.52 -15.91 -6.21
N ASP A 54 -27.41 -15.00 -6.63
CA ASP A 54 -27.02 -13.65 -7.06
C ASP A 54 -26.32 -12.88 -5.93
N TRP A 55 -26.82 -12.97 -4.70
CA TRP A 55 -26.18 -12.36 -3.53
C TRP A 55 -24.83 -12.99 -3.20
N LEU A 56 -24.70 -14.31 -3.32
CA LEU A 56 -23.43 -15.02 -3.11
C LEU A 56 -22.40 -14.62 -4.15
N ASP A 57 -22.80 -14.44 -5.40
CA ASP A 57 -21.92 -14.05 -6.50
C ASP A 57 -21.39 -12.62 -6.31
N VAL A 58 -22.27 -11.68 -5.95
CA VAL A 58 -21.88 -10.31 -5.60
C VAL A 58 -20.91 -10.30 -4.42
N PHE A 59 -21.20 -11.08 -3.37
CA PHE A 59 -20.35 -11.15 -2.17
C PHE A 59 -18.98 -11.79 -2.48
N ALA A 60 -18.96 -12.87 -3.25
CA ALA A 60 -17.74 -13.52 -3.69
C ALA A 60 -16.88 -12.57 -4.55
N THR A 61 -17.49 -11.88 -5.49
CA THR A 61 -16.80 -10.91 -6.36
C THR A 61 -16.23 -9.75 -5.55
N ALA A 62 -16.97 -9.23 -4.57
CA ALA A 62 -16.48 -8.19 -3.67
C ALA A 62 -15.28 -8.65 -2.86
N ILE A 63 -15.34 -9.86 -2.27
CA ILE A 63 -14.21 -10.43 -1.51
C ILE A 63 -12.99 -10.62 -2.41
N ILE A 64 -13.15 -11.20 -3.59
CA ILE A 64 -12.05 -11.42 -4.54
C ILE A 64 -11.41 -10.09 -4.91
N THR A 65 -12.21 -9.06 -5.20
CA THR A 65 -11.72 -7.72 -5.53
C THR A 65 -10.91 -7.13 -4.37
N VAL A 66 -11.41 -7.21 -3.15
CA VAL A 66 -10.71 -6.75 -1.94
C VAL A 66 -9.38 -7.50 -1.76
N VAL A 67 -9.38 -8.82 -1.88
CA VAL A 67 -8.15 -9.64 -1.75
C VAL A 67 -7.12 -9.26 -2.82
N ILE A 68 -7.54 -9.07 -4.07
CA ILE A 68 -6.63 -8.65 -5.15
C ILE A 68 -6.03 -7.27 -4.84
N VAL A 69 -6.85 -6.29 -4.46
CA VAL A 69 -6.40 -4.93 -4.13
C VAL A 69 -5.40 -4.96 -2.98
N PHE A 70 -5.72 -5.66 -1.88
CA PHE A 70 -4.80 -5.80 -0.75
C PHE A 70 -3.51 -6.52 -1.11
N SER A 71 -3.56 -7.57 -1.95
CA SER A 71 -2.37 -8.31 -2.39
C SER A 71 -1.44 -7.46 -3.26
N LEU A 72 -1.96 -6.46 -3.97
CA LEU A 72 -1.16 -5.54 -4.77
C LEU A 72 -0.53 -4.40 -3.94
N ILE A 73 -1.20 -3.99 -2.85
CA ILE A 73 -0.81 -2.82 -2.04
C ILE A 73 0.07 -3.23 -0.86
N CYS A 74 -0.23 -4.38 -0.24
CA CYS A 74 0.40 -4.83 1.00
C CYS A 74 1.21 -6.11 0.77
N ARG A 75 2.45 -6.12 1.25
CA ARG A 75 3.29 -7.31 1.28
C ARG A 75 3.54 -7.71 2.72
N ILE A 76 3.58 -9.03 2.97
CA ILE A 76 3.96 -9.54 4.28
C ILE A 76 5.43 -9.93 4.22
N ALA A 77 6.23 -9.41 5.16
CA ALA A 77 7.60 -9.83 5.36
C ALA A 77 7.77 -10.50 6.72
N THR A 78 8.70 -11.45 6.76
CA THR A 78 9.14 -12.06 8.03
C THR A 78 10.47 -11.42 8.42
N VAL A 79 10.53 -10.90 9.64
CA VAL A 79 11.75 -10.31 10.20
C VAL A 79 12.78 -11.40 10.45
N GLN A 80 14.02 -11.17 10.01
CA GLN A 80 15.16 -12.04 10.27
C GLN A 80 16.29 -11.23 10.89
N GLY A 81 17.00 -11.85 11.83
CA GLY A 81 18.10 -11.21 12.57
C GLY A 81 17.63 -10.38 13.76
N GLU A 82 18.59 -9.81 14.47
CA GLU A 82 18.39 -9.14 15.76
C GLU A 82 18.59 -7.63 15.69
N SER A 83 18.89 -7.09 14.51
CA SER A 83 19.27 -5.68 14.36
C SER A 83 18.16 -4.68 14.71
N MET A 84 16.90 -5.11 14.73
CA MET A 84 15.74 -4.28 15.07
C MET A 84 15.17 -4.55 16.47
N GLN A 85 15.84 -5.37 17.30
CA GLN A 85 15.51 -5.48 18.72
C GLN A 85 15.79 -4.11 19.38
N ASN A 86 14.95 -3.58 20.10
CA ASN A 86 13.80 -3.86 20.92
C ASN A 86 12.44 -3.86 20.19
N THR A 87 12.36 -3.34 18.98
CA THR A 87 11.08 -3.06 18.28
C THR A 87 10.56 -4.29 17.57
N LEU A 88 11.43 -5.01 16.82
CA LEU A 88 11.07 -6.19 16.05
C LEU A 88 12.02 -7.35 16.38
N PHE A 89 11.46 -8.55 16.45
CA PHE A 89 12.18 -9.78 16.77
C PHE A 89 12.17 -10.74 15.59
N THR A 90 13.16 -11.63 15.56
CA THR A 90 13.21 -12.69 14.54
C THR A 90 11.93 -13.55 14.60
N GLY A 91 11.28 -13.70 13.44
CA GLY A 91 10.01 -14.42 13.30
C GLY A 91 8.78 -13.53 13.29
N ASP A 92 8.90 -12.24 13.66
CA ASP A 92 7.81 -11.29 13.51
C ASP A 92 7.37 -11.21 12.06
N LYS A 93 6.04 -11.13 11.83
CA LYS A 93 5.48 -10.88 10.51
C LYS A 93 4.91 -9.47 10.47
N VAL A 94 5.39 -8.69 9.51
CA VAL A 94 5.01 -7.30 9.34
C VAL A 94 4.38 -7.07 7.98
N ILE A 95 3.41 -6.18 7.94
CA ILE A 95 2.83 -5.67 6.69
C ILE A 95 3.70 -4.51 6.22
N ILE A 96 4.12 -4.59 4.96
CA ILE A 96 4.88 -3.55 4.27
C ILE A 96 3.97 -2.90 3.24
N SER A 97 3.98 -1.57 3.20
CA SER A 97 3.30 -0.77 2.19
C SER A 97 4.30 0.13 1.45
N ASN A 98 4.10 0.25 0.14
CA ASN A 98 4.91 1.15 -0.71
C ASN A 98 4.03 2.12 -1.53
N LEU A 99 2.72 2.10 -1.32
CA LEU A 99 1.79 2.91 -2.10
C LEU A 99 1.96 4.40 -1.79
N GLY A 100 2.55 5.14 -2.74
CA GLY A 100 2.78 6.57 -2.59
C GLY A 100 3.69 6.95 -1.42
N TYR A 101 4.54 6.03 -0.98
CA TYR A 101 5.38 6.21 0.20
C TYR A 101 6.62 7.03 -0.10
N THR A 102 6.87 8.03 0.74
CA THR A 102 8.12 8.77 0.83
C THR A 102 8.69 8.56 2.23
N PRO A 103 9.97 8.15 2.38
CA PRO A 103 10.56 7.93 3.68
C PRO A 103 10.59 9.17 4.55
N GLU A 104 10.21 9.02 5.82
CA GLU A 104 10.29 10.05 6.84
C GLU A 104 11.15 9.58 8.02
N GLN A 105 11.71 10.53 8.76
CA GLN A 105 12.47 10.24 9.97
C GLN A 105 11.63 9.45 10.97
N GLY A 106 12.19 8.34 11.47
CA GLY A 106 11.56 7.44 12.43
C GLY A 106 10.84 6.24 11.80
N ASP A 107 10.59 6.23 10.49
CA ASP A 107 9.95 5.10 9.81
C ASP A 107 10.81 3.85 9.82
N ILE A 108 10.17 2.68 9.92
CA ILE A 108 10.84 1.39 9.75
C ILE A 108 10.70 0.99 8.29
N VAL A 109 11.81 0.92 7.58
CA VAL A 109 11.83 0.62 6.14
C VAL A 109 12.47 -0.73 5.84
N VAL A 110 12.00 -1.33 4.76
CA VAL A 110 12.60 -2.51 4.15
C VAL A 110 13.38 -2.07 2.93
N VAL A 111 14.69 -2.34 2.93
CA VAL A 111 15.61 -1.93 1.88
C VAL A 111 16.13 -3.15 1.14
N SER A 112 16.13 -3.08 -0.19
CA SER A 112 16.76 -4.10 -1.04
C SER A 112 18.27 -4.05 -0.93
N ARG A 113 18.94 -5.19 -0.74
CA ARG A 113 20.42 -5.27 -0.74
C ARG A 113 21.06 -5.06 -2.11
N ASN A 114 20.32 -5.14 -3.19
CA ASN A 114 20.83 -4.82 -4.54
C ASN A 114 21.24 -3.34 -4.70
N ALA A 115 21.03 -2.52 -3.66
CA ALA A 115 21.53 -1.15 -3.56
C ALA A 115 23.06 -1.06 -3.50
N ASN A 116 23.74 -2.15 -3.21
CA ASN A 116 25.19 -2.15 -3.05
C ASN A 116 25.86 -2.48 -4.39
N ASN A 117 26.50 -1.49 -5.01
CA ASN A 117 27.38 -1.68 -6.17
C ASN A 117 28.70 -2.40 -5.81
N SER A 118 28.91 -2.76 -4.56
CA SER A 118 30.12 -3.48 -4.15
C SER A 118 30.01 -4.96 -4.51
N LEU A 119 30.85 -5.38 -5.44
CA LEU A 119 31.05 -6.76 -5.90
C LEU A 119 31.61 -7.70 -4.80
N ASP A 120 31.64 -7.28 -3.56
CA ASP A 120 32.27 -8.01 -2.49
C ASP A 120 31.35 -9.11 -1.94
N ALA A 121 31.86 -10.30 -2.01
CA ALA A 121 31.26 -11.60 -1.69
C ALA A 121 30.76 -11.79 -0.24
N VAL A 122 30.68 -10.75 0.58
CA VAL A 122 30.07 -10.77 1.93
C VAL A 122 28.55 -10.64 1.85
N ALA A 123 28.01 -10.24 0.72
CA ALA A 123 26.57 -10.23 0.44
C ALA A 123 26.08 -11.60 -0.04
N ALA A 124 26.38 -12.67 0.68
CA ALA A 124 25.89 -14.03 0.35
C ALA A 124 24.38 -14.20 0.53
N SER A 125 23.66 -13.20 1.04
CA SER A 125 22.19 -13.17 1.03
C SER A 125 21.70 -11.92 0.31
N ASN A 126 20.97 -12.12 -0.80
CA ASN A 126 20.19 -11.06 -1.47
C ASN A 126 18.94 -10.67 -0.66
N GLU A 127 18.91 -11.01 0.63
CA GLU A 127 17.75 -10.77 1.46
C GLU A 127 17.64 -9.29 1.82
N PRO A 128 16.42 -8.70 1.70
CA PRO A 128 16.18 -7.34 2.13
C PRO A 128 16.51 -7.15 3.62
N ILE A 129 16.97 -5.96 3.98
CA ILE A 129 17.20 -5.57 5.37
C ILE A 129 16.11 -4.67 5.89
N ILE A 130 15.80 -4.80 7.16
CA ILE A 130 14.87 -3.92 7.87
C ILE A 130 15.68 -2.97 8.77
N LYS A 131 15.41 -1.66 8.67
CA LYS A 131 16.12 -0.59 9.42
C LYS A 131 15.16 0.56 9.72
N ARG A 132 15.56 1.43 10.65
CA ARG A 132 14.85 2.69 10.93
C ARG A 132 15.50 3.85 10.21
N VAL A 133 14.69 4.70 9.61
CA VAL A 133 15.14 5.98 9.01
C VAL A 133 15.50 6.95 10.13
N ILE A 134 16.74 7.40 10.13
CA ILE A 134 17.24 8.39 11.10
C ILE A 134 17.27 9.78 10.49
N ALA A 135 17.62 9.87 9.21
CA ALA A 135 17.61 11.13 8.48
C ALA A 135 17.24 10.91 7.01
N VAL A 136 16.67 11.93 6.42
CA VAL A 136 16.27 12.01 5.01
C VAL A 136 17.10 13.07 4.28
N GLY A 137 16.92 13.17 2.95
CA GLY A 137 17.63 14.15 2.12
C GLY A 137 17.59 15.58 2.69
N GLY A 138 18.72 16.27 2.59
CA GLY A 138 18.92 17.63 3.11
C GLY A 138 19.42 17.72 4.55
N GLN A 139 19.41 16.61 5.30
CA GLN A 139 19.78 16.57 6.72
C GLN A 139 21.23 16.13 6.95
N THR A 140 21.78 16.49 8.10
CA THR A 140 23.12 16.09 8.53
C THR A 140 23.03 15.25 9.80
N VAL A 141 23.61 14.05 9.77
CA VAL A 141 23.67 13.12 10.91
C VAL A 141 25.03 13.24 11.59
N ASN A 142 25.04 13.31 12.90
CA ASN A 142 26.24 13.16 13.72
C ASN A 142 26.01 12.14 14.84
N ILE A 143 27.04 11.38 15.19
CA ILE A 143 27.00 10.38 16.26
C ILE A 143 28.16 10.61 17.21
N ASP A 144 27.81 10.87 18.46
CA ASP A 144 28.74 10.88 19.57
C ASP A 144 28.85 9.45 20.15
N PHE A 145 29.87 8.71 19.74
CA PHE A 145 30.05 7.31 20.14
C PHE A 145 30.48 7.15 21.60
N GLU A 146 31.02 8.20 22.22
CA GLU A 146 31.37 8.18 23.65
C GLU A 146 30.14 8.29 24.52
N ARG A 147 29.22 9.22 24.18
CA ARG A 147 27.93 9.38 24.84
C ARG A 147 26.88 8.40 24.32
N GLY A 148 27.11 7.81 23.14
CA GLY A 148 26.16 6.91 22.45
C GLY A 148 24.92 7.62 21.92
N VAL A 149 25.03 8.90 21.56
CA VAL A 149 23.91 9.78 21.18
C VAL A 149 23.96 10.07 19.68
N VAL A 150 22.80 9.99 19.03
CA VAL A 150 22.62 10.37 17.64
C VAL A 150 21.96 11.74 17.56
N SER A 151 22.44 12.61 16.68
CA SER A 151 21.86 13.92 16.41
C SER A 151 21.63 14.12 14.91
N VAL A 152 20.56 14.85 14.58
CA VAL A 152 20.22 15.25 13.21
C VAL A 152 20.09 16.77 13.19
N ASP A 153 20.82 17.41 12.28
CA ASP A 153 20.90 18.88 12.17
C ASP A 153 21.27 19.56 13.49
N GLY A 154 22.10 18.89 14.30
CA GLY A 154 22.56 19.36 15.60
C GLY A 154 21.58 19.15 16.75
N VAL A 155 20.41 18.55 16.51
CA VAL A 155 19.43 18.20 17.54
C VAL A 155 19.58 16.75 17.96
N GLU A 156 19.82 16.49 19.24
CA GLU A 156 19.89 15.13 19.78
C GLU A 156 18.51 14.46 19.67
N LEU A 157 18.52 13.21 19.17
CA LEU A 157 17.28 12.44 19.02
C LEU A 157 16.87 11.79 20.34
N GLU A 158 15.57 11.80 20.60
CA GLU A 158 14.96 10.96 21.63
C GLU A 158 14.64 9.59 21.03
N GLU A 159 15.35 8.55 21.49
CA GLU A 159 15.32 7.23 20.88
C GLU A 159 14.88 6.13 21.85
N PRO A 160 13.64 6.17 22.39
CA PRO A 160 13.16 5.19 23.38
C PRO A 160 13.04 3.77 22.82
N TYR A 161 13.09 3.62 21.50
CA TYR A 161 13.01 2.35 20.78
C TYR A 161 14.35 1.59 20.74
N THR A 162 15.46 2.24 21.05
CA THR A 162 16.77 1.59 20.97
C THR A 162 16.99 0.59 22.10
N LYS A 163 17.64 -0.53 21.79
CA LYS A 163 18.02 -1.52 22.78
C LYS A 163 19.19 -1.06 23.65
N THR A 164 20.15 -0.35 23.04
CA THR A 164 21.38 0.13 23.66
C THR A 164 21.76 1.48 23.08
N LEU A 165 22.60 2.23 23.81
CA LEU A 165 23.25 3.44 23.28
C LEU A 165 24.10 3.11 22.06
N THR A 166 24.30 4.07 21.15
CA THR A 166 25.05 3.91 19.89
C THR A 166 26.55 4.06 20.13
N THR A 167 27.20 3.02 20.61
CA THR A 167 28.65 3.06 20.94
C THR A 167 29.53 2.36 19.91
N SER A 168 28.97 1.47 19.08
CA SER A 168 29.73 0.79 18.02
C SER A 168 29.94 1.71 16.83
N LYS A 169 31.17 2.07 16.56
CA LYS A 169 31.61 2.79 15.35
C LYS A 169 32.02 1.76 14.28
N TYR A 170 31.63 2.01 13.03
CA TYR A 170 32.16 1.31 11.86
C TYR A 170 33.12 2.24 11.09
N ASP A 171 33.09 2.20 9.77
CA ASP A 171 34.07 2.90 8.92
C ASP A 171 33.58 4.22 8.31
N VAL A 172 32.26 4.55 8.48
CA VAL A 172 31.72 5.83 8.03
C VAL A 172 32.16 6.95 8.97
N GLU A 173 32.63 8.06 8.40
CA GLU A 173 33.01 9.25 9.14
C GLU A 173 31.80 10.17 9.40
N PHE A 174 31.79 10.83 10.57
CA PHE A 174 30.74 11.75 11.01
C PHE A 174 31.32 13.14 11.30
N PRO A 175 30.53 14.22 11.08
CA PRO A 175 29.14 14.21 10.61
C PRO A 175 29.03 13.84 9.14
N ILE A 176 27.90 13.21 8.74
CA ILE A 176 27.59 12.86 7.37
C ILE A 176 26.35 13.63 6.88
N TYR A 177 26.44 14.26 5.71
CA TYR A 177 25.31 14.90 5.02
C TYR A 177 24.57 13.87 4.17
N VAL A 178 23.25 13.86 4.26
CA VAL A 178 22.35 13.02 3.47
C VAL A 178 21.88 13.78 2.24
N PRO A 179 22.30 13.44 1.02
CA PRO A 179 21.85 14.09 -0.20
C PRO A 179 20.36 13.83 -0.47
N GLU A 180 19.73 14.70 -1.29
CA GLU A 180 18.38 14.47 -1.77
C GLU A 180 18.25 13.12 -2.49
N GLY A 181 17.16 12.39 -2.20
CA GLY A 181 16.94 11.06 -2.74
C GLY A 181 17.62 9.94 -1.96
N TYR A 182 18.35 10.28 -0.88
CA TYR A 182 18.98 9.31 0.02
C TYR A 182 18.38 9.36 1.41
N ILE A 183 18.59 8.29 2.16
CA ILE A 183 18.26 8.19 3.59
C ILE A 183 19.43 7.61 4.36
N PHE A 184 19.54 7.96 5.64
CA PHE A 184 20.44 7.36 6.59
C PHE A 184 19.64 6.49 7.55
N VAL A 185 20.02 5.23 7.70
CA VAL A 185 19.25 4.24 8.45
C VAL A 185 20.08 3.55 9.52
N LEU A 186 19.48 3.30 10.69
CA LEU A 186 20.11 2.52 11.77
C LEU A 186 19.21 1.36 12.19
N GLY A 187 19.82 0.32 12.75
CA GLY A 187 19.08 -0.69 13.49
C GLY A 187 18.76 -0.21 14.91
N ASP A 188 17.64 -0.67 15.47
CA ASP A 188 17.26 -0.33 16.85
C ASP A 188 18.17 -1.03 17.89
N ASN A 189 18.74 -2.19 17.52
CA ASN A 189 19.84 -2.83 18.26
C ASN A 189 21.19 -2.27 17.81
N ARG A 190 21.52 -1.07 18.26
CA ARG A 190 22.63 -0.24 17.81
C ARG A 190 23.97 -0.96 17.73
N ASN A 191 24.29 -1.80 18.69
CA ASN A 191 25.60 -2.43 18.76
C ASN A 191 25.65 -3.81 18.09
N ASP A 192 24.50 -4.26 17.55
CA ASP A 192 24.39 -5.51 16.77
C ASP A 192 23.58 -5.27 15.49
N SER A 193 24.03 -4.29 14.70
CA SER A 193 23.36 -3.92 13.44
C SER A 193 24.38 -3.49 12.40
N MET A 194 24.39 -4.14 11.26
CA MET A 194 25.02 -3.64 10.05
C MET A 194 24.05 -2.64 9.39
N ASP A 195 24.38 -1.35 9.40
CA ASP A 195 23.54 -0.25 8.96
C ASP A 195 24.38 0.91 8.38
N SER A 196 23.82 2.09 8.23
CA SER A 196 24.46 3.23 7.58
C SER A 196 25.78 3.71 8.20
N ARG A 197 26.22 3.17 9.33
CA ARG A 197 27.56 3.39 9.89
C ARG A 197 28.64 2.57 9.17
N ASP A 198 28.24 1.61 8.36
CA ASP A 198 29.09 0.74 7.57
C ASP A 198 29.00 1.16 6.09
N SER A 199 30.11 1.54 5.48
CA SER A 199 30.19 2.02 4.09
C SER A 199 29.73 1.00 3.05
N ARG A 200 29.64 -0.27 3.44
CA ARG A 200 29.11 -1.36 2.60
C ARG A 200 27.59 -1.32 2.44
N ILE A 201 26.91 -0.52 3.25
CA ILE A 201 25.46 -0.30 3.12
C ILE A 201 25.21 0.85 2.15
N GLY A 202 24.47 0.58 1.08
CA GLY A 202 24.17 1.59 0.08
C GLY A 202 25.40 2.15 -0.61
N ASP A 203 25.44 3.46 -0.75
CA ASP A 203 26.55 4.23 -1.30
C ASP A 203 27.29 4.94 -0.15
N GLY A 204 28.36 4.30 0.36
CA GLY A 204 29.13 4.87 1.46
C GLY A 204 28.34 5.06 2.77
N GLY A 205 27.38 4.19 3.08
CA GLY A 205 26.50 4.28 4.23
C GLY A 205 25.14 4.95 3.93
N LEU A 206 24.95 5.50 2.74
CA LEU A 206 23.70 6.17 2.35
C LEU A 206 22.85 5.25 1.47
N VAL A 207 21.58 5.14 1.77
CA VAL A 207 20.62 4.31 1.04
C VAL A 207 19.82 5.17 0.08
N ASP A 208 19.90 4.89 -1.22
CA ASP A 208 19.05 5.51 -2.23
C ASP A 208 17.60 5.09 -2.04
N THR A 209 16.68 6.05 -2.00
CA THR A 209 15.25 5.81 -1.76
C THR A 209 14.58 4.90 -2.79
N ARG A 210 15.15 4.77 -4.00
CA ARG A 210 14.68 3.85 -5.04
C ARG A 210 14.79 2.37 -4.64
N TYR A 211 15.67 2.07 -3.68
CA TYR A 211 15.85 0.71 -3.16
C TYR A 211 15.00 0.41 -1.93
N VAL A 212 14.20 1.39 -1.48
CA VAL A 212 13.22 1.17 -0.42
C VAL A 212 12.03 0.40 -0.98
N LEU A 213 11.87 -0.84 -0.53
CA LEU A 213 10.77 -1.72 -0.93
C LEU A 213 9.43 -1.33 -0.32
N GLY A 214 9.46 -0.52 0.73
CA GLY A 214 8.33 0.02 1.46
C GLY A 214 8.62 0.17 2.95
N HIS A 215 7.65 0.68 3.70
CA HIS A 215 7.74 0.82 5.16
C HIS A 215 6.85 -0.19 5.87
N ALA A 216 7.28 -0.64 7.05
CA ALA A 216 6.54 -1.53 7.90
C ALA A 216 5.46 -0.74 8.64
N VAL A 217 4.19 -1.03 8.34
CA VAL A 217 3.04 -0.29 8.89
C VAL A 217 2.42 -0.97 10.09
N PHE A 218 2.46 -2.30 10.12
CA PHE A 218 1.75 -3.07 11.13
C PHE A 218 2.40 -4.44 11.36
N ARG A 219 2.51 -4.87 12.64
CA ARG A 219 2.93 -6.22 13.00
C ARG A 219 1.69 -7.09 13.22
N ILE A 220 1.63 -8.24 12.50
CA ILE A 220 0.49 -9.17 12.53
C ILE A 220 0.79 -10.47 13.29
N PHE A 221 2.05 -10.74 13.58
CA PHE A 221 2.48 -11.92 14.33
C PHE A 221 3.80 -11.60 15.07
N PRO A 222 3.98 -12.08 16.30
CA PRO A 222 3.09 -12.94 17.08
C PRO A 222 1.83 -12.22 17.57
N PHE A 223 0.77 -12.97 17.92
CA PHE A 223 -0.54 -12.40 18.23
C PHE A 223 -0.58 -11.59 19.54
N ASP A 224 0.35 -11.84 20.44
CA ASP A 224 0.49 -11.11 21.71
C ASP A 224 1.11 -9.73 21.56
N SER A 225 1.71 -9.44 20.41
CA SER A 225 2.36 -8.16 20.10
C SER A 225 1.89 -7.55 18.79
N ILE A 226 0.65 -7.88 18.36
CA ILE A 226 -0.01 -7.22 17.23
C ILE A 226 -0.13 -5.71 17.48
N GLY A 227 0.25 -4.90 16.50
CA GLY A 227 0.16 -3.45 16.65
C GLY A 227 0.70 -2.65 15.49
N SER A 228 0.39 -1.34 15.51
CA SER A 228 0.94 -0.36 14.57
C SER A 228 2.44 -0.20 14.80
N LEU A 229 3.17 -0.06 13.71
CA LEU A 229 4.59 0.30 13.69
C LEU A 229 4.79 1.74 13.19
N LEU A 230 3.70 2.43 12.88
CA LEU A 230 3.70 3.85 12.57
C LEU A 230 3.99 4.66 13.84
N LYS A 231 4.62 5.82 13.65
CA LYS A 231 4.99 6.78 14.72
C LYS A 231 3.77 7.21 15.52
#